data_b28aaad7f44f072b48c9132b78e5cf0e
#
_entry.id   b28aaad7f44f072b48c9132b78e5cf0e
#
_cell.length_a   1.000
_cell.length_b   1.000
_cell.length_c   1.000
_cell.angle_alpha   90.00
_cell.angle_beta   90.00
_cell.angle_gamma   90.00
#
_symmetry.space_group_name_H-M   'P 1'
#
loop_
_entity.id
_entity.type
_entity.pdbx_description
1 polymer ?
#
loop_
_entity_poly.entity_id
_entity_poly.type
_entity_poly.pdbx_seq_one_letter_code
_entity_poly.pdbx_strand_id
1 'polypeptide(L)'
;YNVGGPGVVKAGDAVFELDYKEALYLGSGDRVVTFESKDASNPAKFYFNSLTAHRNYPDRKVTKADAVVAEMGSLEGSNHRNINKMLVNQVLPTCQLQMGMTELAPGSIWNTMPAHVHSRRMEAYFYFEIPEEHAICHFMGEVDETRHVWMKGDQAVLSPEWSIHSAAATHNYTFIWGMGGENLDYGDQAF
;
A
#
# COMPACT_ATOMS: atom_id res chain seq x y z
N TYR A 1 -6.37 -0.31 5.17
CA TYR A 1 -5.35 -0.79 6.11
C TYR A 1 -5.42 -0.05 7.42
N ASN A 2 -5.29 -0.79 8.51
CA ASN A 2 -5.05 -0.19 9.82
C ASN A 2 -3.54 -0.13 10.09
N VAL A 3 -3.00 1.07 10.27
CA VAL A 3 -1.58 1.33 10.54
C VAL A 3 -1.37 1.93 11.95
N GLY A 4 -2.34 1.80 12.82
CA GLY A 4 -2.31 2.27 14.22
C GLY A 4 -2.73 1.19 15.20
N GLY A 5 -3.19 1.58 16.36
CA GLY A 5 -3.76 0.67 17.36
C GLY A 5 -5.02 -0.05 16.89
N PRO A 6 -5.60 -0.96 17.70
CA PRO A 6 -6.78 -1.72 17.32
C PRO A 6 -7.97 -0.83 16.97
N GLY A 7 -8.64 -1.13 15.86
CA GLY A 7 -9.76 -0.34 15.36
C GLY A 7 -10.95 -1.16 14.89
N VAL A 8 -12.02 -0.46 14.60
CA VAL A 8 -13.26 -1.01 14.05
C VAL A 8 -13.67 -0.23 12.82
N VAL A 9 -14.06 -0.94 11.79
CA VAL A 9 -14.69 -0.37 10.59
C VAL A 9 -16.11 -0.89 10.51
N LYS A 10 -17.09 0.02 10.45
CA LYS A 10 -18.49 -0.33 10.22
C LYS A 10 -18.86 0.09 8.80
N ALA A 11 -19.48 -0.81 8.07
CA ALA A 11 -19.90 -0.56 6.67
C ALA A 11 -21.37 -1.01 6.51
N GLY A 12 -22.31 -0.08 6.63
CA GLY A 12 -23.72 -0.41 6.84
C GLY A 12 -23.90 -1.22 8.12
N ASP A 13 -24.51 -2.39 8.03
CA ASP A 13 -24.71 -3.31 9.17
C ASP A 13 -23.52 -4.20 9.48
N ALA A 14 -22.53 -4.25 8.59
CA ALA A 14 -21.34 -5.08 8.80
C ALA A 14 -20.30 -4.37 9.70
N VAL A 15 -19.68 -5.15 10.59
CA VAL A 15 -18.67 -4.67 11.56
C VAL A 15 -17.41 -5.52 11.42
N PHE A 16 -16.27 -4.85 11.26
CA PHE A 16 -14.97 -5.49 11.12
C PHE A 16 -13.98 -4.93 12.14
N GLU A 17 -13.41 -5.81 12.94
CA GLU A 17 -12.29 -5.46 13.82
C GLU A 17 -10.97 -5.64 13.06
N LEU A 18 -10.13 -4.60 13.08
CA LEU A 18 -8.82 -4.62 12.44
C LEU A 18 -7.72 -4.33 13.46
N ASP A 19 -6.79 -5.24 13.56
CA ASP A 19 -5.54 -5.04 14.27
C ASP A 19 -4.49 -4.36 13.37
N TYR A 20 -3.34 -4.08 13.96
CA TYR A 20 -2.23 -3.44 13.25
C TYR A 20 -1.79 -4.23 12.02
N LYS A 21 -1.65 -3.54 10.88
CA LYS A 21 -1.26 -4.12 9.57
C LYS A 21 -2.28 -5.11 8.98
N GLU A 22 -3.51 -5.09 9.45
CA GLU A 22 -4.60 -5.81 8.80
C GLU A 22 -5.30 -4.92 7.74
N ALA A 23 -5.83 -5.56 6.72
CA ALA A 23 -6.53 -4.91 5.63
C ALA A 23 -8.00 -5.31 5.58
N LEU A 24 -8.83 -4.41 5.03
CA LEU A 24 -10.23 -4.67 4.75
C LEU A 24 -10.53 -4.23 3.31
N TYR A 25 -11.04 -5.14 2.50
CA TYR A 25 -11.68 -4.83 1.24
C TYR A 25 -13.17 -4.63 1.46
N LEU A 26 -13.69 -3.53 0.96
CA LEU A 26 -15.13 -3.26 0.89
C LEU A 26 -15.56 -3.22 -0.56
N GLY A 27 -16.52 -4.06 -0.90
CA GLY A 27 -17.14 -4.07 -2.22
C GLY A 27 -17.94 -2.78 -2.49
N SER A 28 -18.34 -2.58 -3.74
CA SER A 28 -19.15 -1.43 -4.13
C SER A 28 -20.53 -1.47 -3.44
N GLY A 29 -21.06 -0.30 -3.12
CA GLY A 29 -22.39 -0.15 -2.52
C GLY A 29 -22.57 1.25 -1.93
N ASP A 30 -23.80 1.70 -1.91
CA ASP A 30 -24.19 2.98 -1.27
C ASP A 30 -24.43 2.75 0.22
N ARG A 31 -23.38 2.90 1.01
CA ARG A 31 -23.43 2.68 2.46
C ARG A 31 -22.50 3.61 3.20
N VAL A 32 -22.86 3.97 4.40
CA VAL A 32 -22.01 4.74 5.31
C VAL A 32 -20.91 3.84 5.85
N VAL A 33 -19.67 4.33 5.79
CA VAL A 33 -18.50 3.67 6.39
C VAL A 33 -17.96 4.54 7.51
N THR A 34 -17.83 3.98 8.70
CA THR A 34 -17.24 4.68 9.85
C THR A 34 -16.02 3.94 10.38
N PHE A 35 -15.10 4.73 10.96
CA PHE A 35 -13.83 4.25 11.50
C PHE A 35 -13.75 4.64 12.98
N GLU A 36 -13.44 3.69 13.84
CA GLU A 36 -13.39 3.90 15.29
C GLU A 36 -12.10 3.29 15.87
N SER A 37 -11.52 3.94 16.87
CA SER A 37 -10.45 3.36 17.68
C SER A 37 -11.06 2.56 18.82
N LYS A 38 -10.51 1.39 19.13
CA LYS A 38 -10.92 0.60 20.31
C LYS A 38 -10.28 1.11 21.60
N ASP A 39 -9.14 1.79 21.49
CA ASP A 39 -8.37 2.31 22.60
C ASP A 39 -7.92 3.76 22.30
N ALA A 40 -8.38 4.69 23.13
CA ALA A 40 -8.02 6.11 22.97
C ALA A 40 -6.54 6.40 23.31
N SER A 41 -5.89 5.56 24.10
CA SER A 41 -4.47 5.67 24.43
C SER A 41 -3.56 5.11 23.35
N ASN A 42 -4.11 4.25 22.48
CA ASN A 42 -3.43 3.72 21.31
C ASN A 42 -4.39 3.75 20.10
N PRO A 43 -4.60 4.92 19.50
CA PRO A 43 -5.63 5.11 18.49
C PRO A 43 -5.31 4.37 17.20
N ALA A 44 -6.37 3.86 16.56
CA ALA A 44 -6.30 3.31 15.23
C ALA A 44 -6.00 4.42 14.21
N LYS A 45 -5.24 4.08 13.17
CA LYS A 45 -4.99 4.93 12.02
C LYS A 45 -5.34 4.15 10.76
N PHE A 46 -6.20 4.71 9.92
CA PHE A 46 -6.64 4.02 8.72
C PHE A 46 -6.16 4.76 7.46
N TYR A 47 -5.47 4.01 6.60
CA TYR A 47 -5.20 4.42 5.24
C TYR A 47 -6.16 3.70 4.30
N PHE A 48 -6.82 4.41 3.40
CA PHE A 48 -7.71 3.80 2.43
C PHE A 48 -7.54 4.39 1.02
N ASN A 49 -7.78 3.53 0.02
CA ASN A 49 -7.97 3.92 -1.36
C ASN A 49 -9.39 3.54 -1.80
N SER A 50 -9.95 4.32 -2.69
CA SER A 50 -11.28 4.08 -3.26
C SER A 50 -11.25 4.31 -4.76
N LEU A 51 -11.87 3.41 -5.51
CA LEU A 51 -12.01 3.49 -6.95
C LEU A 51 -13.45 3.21 -7.36
N THR A 52 -13.86 3.76 -8.50
CA THR A 52 -15.12 3.34 -9.14
C THR A 52 -15.05 1.88 -9.50
N ALA A 53 -16.17 1.17 -9.34
CA ALA A 53 -16.26 -0.25 -9.62
C ALA A 53 -17.40 -0.55 -10.60
N HIS A 54 -17.11 -1.35 -11.63
CA HIS A 54 -18.10 -1.85 -12.57
C HIS A 54 -18.63 -3.24 -12.17
N ARG A 55 -18.10 -3.84 -11.11
CA ARG A 55 -18.50 -5.11 -10.54
C ARG A 55 -18.36 -5.09 -9.03
N ASN A 56 -19.28 -5.71 -8.33
CA ASN A 56 -19.24 -5.88 -6.89
C ASN A 56 -18.60 -7.21 -6.51
N TYR A 57 -17.78 -7.19 -5.45
CA TYR A 57 -17.23 -8.37 -4.79
C TYR A 57 -17.50 -8.26 -3.29
N PRO A 58 -17.58 -9.42 -2.57
CA PRO A 58 -17.87 -9.44 -1.15
C PRO A 58 -16.81 -8.68 -0.31
N ASP A 59 -17.26 -8.08 0.77
CA ASP A 59 -16.36 -7.54 1.79
C ASP A 59 -15.51 -8.64 2.39
N ARG A 60 -14.23 -8.34 2.64
CA ARG A 60 -13.34 -9.31 3.23
C ARG A 60 -12.22 -8.64 4.03
N LYS A 61 -12.09 -9.05 5.29
CA LYS A 61 -10.90 -8.77 6.10
C LYS A 61 -9.76 -9.70 5.63
N VAL A 62 -8.55 -9.16 5.57
CA VAL A 62 -7.32 -9.87 5.17
C VAL A 62 -6.24 -9.57 6.20
N THR A 63 -5.62 -10.61 6.72
CA THR A 63 -4.50 -10.54 7.65
C THR A 63 -3.17 -10.82 6.94
N LYS A 64 -2.04 -10.60 7.61
CA LYS A 64 -0.73 -11.00 7.07
C LYS A 64 -0.63 -12.49 6.81
N ALA A 65 -1.36 -13.32 7.56
CA ALA A 65 -1.36 -14.78 7.35
C ALA A 65 -2.05 -15.19 6.04
N ASP A 66 -2.96 -14.36 5.53
CA ASP A 66 -3.63 -14.59 4.24
C ASP A 66 -2.78 -14.10 3.05
N ALA A 67 -1.76 -13.30 3.29
CA ALA A 67 -0.98 -12.65 2.25
C ALA A 67 -0.13 -13.65 1.45
N VAL A 68 0.00 -13.40 0.16
CA VAL A 68 1.07 -14.01 -0.64
C VAL A 68 2.32 -13.17 -0.46
N VAL A 69 3.33 -13.74 0.21
CA VAL A 69 4.57 -13.03 0.56
C VAL A 69 5.66 -13.35 -0.47
N ALA A 70 6.29 -12.29 -1.00
CA ALA A 70 7.49 -12.40 -1.80
C ALA A 70 8.66 -11.72 -1.08
N GLU A 71 9.68 -12.49 -0.74
CA GLU A 71 10.94 -11.95 -0.23
C GLU A 71 11.83 -11.53 -1.39
N MET A 72 12.30 -10.29 -1.40
CA MET A 72 13.01 -9.68 -2.52
C MET A 72 14.24 -8.91 -2.06
N GLY A 73 15.25 -8.88 -2.94
CA GLY A 73 16.47 -8.12 -2.73
C GLY A 73 17.43 -8.79 -1.73
N SER A 74 18.39 -8.02 -1.25
CA SER A 74 19.39 -8.46 -0.27
C SER A 74 19.85 -7.29 0.62
N LEU A 75 20.42 -7.59 1.77
CA LEU A 75 21.03 -6.58 2.64
C LEU A 75 22.25 -5.93 1.96
N GLU A 76 23.02 -6.72 1.20
CA GLU A 76 24.15 -6.21 0.41
C GLU A 76 23.71 -5.14 -0.61
N GLY A 77 22.56 -5.37 -1.26
CA GLY A 77 21.95 -4.40 -2.16
C GLY A 77 21.17 -3.28 -1.45
N SER A 78 21.11 -3.27 -0.12
CA SER A 78 20.33 -2.31 0.68
C SER A 78 18.83 -2.27 0.33
N ASN A 79 18.27 -3.40 -0.13
CA ASN A 79 16.89 -3.49 -0.59
C ASN A 79 16.18 -4.81 -0.20
N HIS A 80 16.66 -5.49 0.83
CA HIS A 80 16.00 -6.69 1.37
C HIS A 80 14.63 -6.30 1.95
N ARG A 81 13.56 -6.92 1.46
CA ARG A 81 12.19 -6.58 1.83
C ARG A 81 11.22 -7.73 1.64
N ASN A 82 10.14 -7.70 2.40
CA ASN A 82 8.99 -8.57 2.23
C ASN A 82 7.84 -7.79 1.55
N ILE A 83 7.37 -8.30 0.42
CA ILE A 83 6.20 -7.78 -0.27
C ILE A 83 5.02 -8.64 0.12
N ASN A 84 4.15 -8.12 0.98
CA ASN A 84 2.93 -8.77 1.43
C ASN A 84 1.77 -8.38 0.49
N LYS A 85 1.46 -9.25 -0.45
CA LYS A 85 0.35 -9.06 -1.39
C LYS A 85 -0.95 -9.46 -0.70
N MET A 86 -1.76 -8.49 -0.30
CA MET A 86 -2.94 -8.73 0.54
C MET A 86 -4.25 -8.60 -0.24
N LEU A 87 -4.49 -7.47 -0.88
CA LEU A 87 -5.68 -7.23 -1.70
C LEU A 87 -5.32 -7.38 -3.18
N VAL A 88 -5.09 -8.60 -3.61
CA VAL A 88 -4.71 -8.97 -4.98
C VAL A 88 -5.48 -10.22 -5.42
N ASN A 89 -5.63 -10.45 -6.71
CA ASN A 89 -6.42 -11.57 -7.25
C ASN A 89 -6.04 -12.96 -6.71
N GLN A 90 -4.79 -13.15 -6.30
CA GLN A 90 -4.34 -14.41 -5.70
C GLN A 90 -4.91 -14.64 -4.29
N VAL A 91 -5.36 -13.59 -3.61
CA VAL A 91 -5.92 -13.63 -2.24
C VAL A 91 -7.44 -13.45 -2.28
N LEU A 92 -7.91 -12.43 -2.98
CA LEU A 92 -9.33 -12.16 -3.19
C LEU A 92 -9.56 -11.40 -4.50
N PRO A 93 -10.69 -11.62 -5.18
CA PRO A 93 -11.02 -10.83 -6.35
C PRO A 93 -11.39 -9.39 -5.95
N THR A 94 -10.92 -8.44 -6.73
CA THR A 94 -11.30 -7.02 -6.64
C THR A 94 -11.72 -6.52 -8.01
N CYS A 95 -12.35 -5.35 -8.10
CA CYS A 95 -12.75 -4.79 -9.37
C CYS A 95 -11.57 -4.19 -10.14
N GLN A 96 -10.93 -3.16 -9.59
CA GLN A 96 -9.80 -2.45 -10.21
C GLN A 96 -8.74 -2.06 -9.19
N LEU A 97 -8.98 -2.36 -7.92
CA LEU A 97 -8.10 -2.00 -6.82
C LEU A 97 -7.22 -3.18 -6.42
N GLN A 98 -5.92 -2.95 -6.37
CA GLN A 98 -4.97 -3.87 -5.76
C GLN A 98 -4.17 -3.13 -4.69
N MET A 99 -3.94 -3.77 -3.56
CA MET A 99 -3.13 -3.19 -2.49
C MET A 99 -2.29 -4.26 -1.80
N GLY A 100 -1.12 -3.85 -1.39
CA GLY A 100 -0.24 -4.64 -0.55
C GLY A 100 0.64 -3.77 0.32
N MET A 101 1.48 -4.41 1.09
CA MET A 101 2.39 -3.75 2.02
C MET A 101 3.80 -4.29 1.83
N THR A 102 4.76 -3.40 1.70
CA THR A 102 6.18 -3.75 1.60
C THR A 102 6.90 -3.29 2.86
N GLU A 103 7.55 -4.22 3.54
CA GLU A 103 8.32 -4.00 4.75
C GLU A 103 9.81 -4.15 4.42
N LEU A 104 10.59 -3.07 4.55
CA LEU A 104 12.03 -3.11 4.36
C LEU A 104 12.70 -3.63 5.64
N ALA A 105 13.62 -4.57 5.48
CA ALA A 105 14.42 -5.07 6.59
C ALA A 105 15.39 -3.98 7.12
N PRO A 106 15.78 -4.04 8.40
CA PRO A 106 16.82 -3.16 8.93
C PRO A 106 18.08 -3.16 8.05
N GLY A 107 18.60 -1.98 7.71
CA GLY A 107 19.71 -1.79 6.78
C GLY A 107 19.31 -1.67 5.30
N SER A 108 18.05 -1.88 4.98
CA SER A 108 17.51 -1.71 3.62
C SER A 108 16.79 -0.38 3.51
N ILE A 109 17.08 0.36 2.45
CA ILE A 109 16.60 1.72 2.25
C ILE A 109 15.96 1.94 0.86
N TRP A 110 16.13 1.01 -0.09
CA TRP A 110 15.59 1.10 -1.44
C TRP A 110 14.35 0.24 -1.63
N ASN A 111 13.33 0.79 -2.27
CA ASN A 111 12.20 0.03 -2.79
C ASN A 111 12.02 0.25 -4.29
N THR A 112 11.27 -0.65 -4.92
CA THR A 112 10.86 -0.57 -6.33
C THR A 112 12.04 -0.32 -7.24
N MET A 113 12.98 -1.24 -7.18
CA MET A 113 14.13 -1.28 -8.06
C MET A 113 14.12 -2.58 -8.90
N PRO A 114 14.22 -2.48 -10.23
CA PRO A 114 14.33 -1.26 -11.02
C PRO A 114 13.05 -0.44 -11.01
N ALA A 115 13.19 0.89 -11.18
CA ALA A 115 12.06 1.78 -11.35
C ALA A 115 11.32 1.44 -12.66
N HIS A 116 10.01 1.49 -12.67
CA HIS A 116 9.17 1.11 -13.80
C HIS A 116 7.88 1.93 -13.84
N VAL A 117 7.16 1.83 -14.93
CA VAL A 117 5.81 2.35 -15.12
C VAL A 117 4.82 1.22 -15.33
N HIS A 118 3.55 1.49 -15.21
CA HIS A 118 2.46 0.56 -15.49
C HIS A 118 1.55 1.09 -16.59
N SER A 119 1.14 0.20 -17.50
CA SER A 119 0.13 0.55 -18.48
C SER A 119 -1.26 0.49 -17.87
N ARG A 120 -2.01 1.58 -17.96
CA ARG A 120 -3.43 1.68 -17.58
C ARG A 120 -3.72 1.45 -16.09
N ARG A 121 -2.77 1.78 -15.22
CA ARG A 121 -3.02 1.87 -13.77
C ARG A 121 -2.07 2.88 -13.12
N MET A 122 -2.60 3.62 -12.16
CA MET A 122 -1.83 4.48 -11.28
C MET A 122 -1.40 3.72 -10.04
N GLU A 123 -0.44 4.26 -9.30
CA GLU A 123 -0.03 3.72 -8.02
C GLU A 123 0.08 4.82 -6.96
N ALA A 124 -0.39 4.51 -5.75
CA ALA A 124 -0.24 5.37 -4.58
C ALA A 124 0.65 4.68 -3.56
N TYR A 125 1.62 5.40 -3.00
CA TYR A 125 2.44 4.94 -1.90
C TYR A 125 2.10 5.71 -0.64
N PHE A 126 1.75 4.98 0.43
CA PHE A 126 1.59 5.53 1.77
C PHE A 126 2.72 5.00 2.65
N TYR A 127 3.54 5.90 3.17
CA TYR A 127 4.73 5.58 3.96
C TYR A 127 4.46 5.64 5.45
N PHE A 128 4.97 4.67 6.21
CA PHE A 128 4.90 4.66 7.67
C PHE A 128 6.05 3.83 8.27
N GLU A 129 6.11 3.72 9.60
CA GLU A 129 7.22 3.05 10.30
C GLU A 129 8.60 3.61 9.93
N ILE A 130 8.69 4.93 9.80
CA ILE A 130 9.96 5.62 9.68
C ILE A 130 10.09 6.61 10.85
N PRO A 131 11.21 6.62 11.61
CA PRO A 131 11.41 7.58 12.67
C PRO A 131 11.35 9.03 12.16
N GLU A 132 10.89 9.95 13.02
CA GLU A 132 10.60 11.34 12.63
C GLU A 132 11.82 12.11 12.10
N GLU A 133 13.02 11.81 12.62
CA GLU A 133 14.29 12.40 12.21
C GLU A 133 14.74 11.97 10.80
N HIS A 134 14.17 10.88 10.26
CA HIS A 134 14.48 10.33 8.94
C HIS A 134 13.55 10.86 7.85
N ALA A 135 13.91 10.64 6.60
CA ALA A 135 13.14 11.05 5.43
C ALA A 135 13.27 10.04 4.30
N ILE A 136 12.23 10.02 3.46
CA ILE A 136 12.15 9.22 2.26
C ILE A 136 12.22 10.16 1.06
N CYS A 137 13.11 9.87 0.12
CA CYS A 137 13.16 10.53 -1.18
C CYS A 137 12.39 9.65 -2.18
N HIS A 138 11.17 10.06 -2.53
CA HIS A 138 10.36 9.39 -3.55
C HIS A 138 10.68 9.98 -4.91
N PHE A 139 11.00 9.10 -5.88
CA PHE A 139 11.28 9.47 -7.26
C PHE A 139 10.05 9.21 -8.12
N MET A 140 9.69 10.18 -8.94
CA MET A 140 8.60 10.10 -9.90
C MET A 140 8.91 10.93 -11.14
N GLY A 141 8.09 10.82 -12.17
CA GLY A 141 8.29 11.48 -13.45
C GLY A 141 8.62 10.49 -14.55
N GLU A 142 9.09 10.97 -15.67
CA GLU A 142 9.57 10.13 -16.76
C GLU A 142 10.96 9.58 -16.44
N VAL A 143 11.33 8.46 -17.07
CA VAL A 143 12.59 7.75 -16.79
C VAL A 143 13.82 8.66 -16.92
N ASP A 144 13.83 9.51 -17.93
CA ASP A 144 14.94 10.43 -18.22
C ASP A 144 14.75 11.83 -17.64
N GLU A 145 13.59 12.11 -17.04
CA GLU A 145 13.26 13.40 -16.44
C GLU A 145 12.50 13.20 -15.13
N THR A 146 13.23 12.80 -14.10
CA THR A 146 12.63 12.53 -12.80
C THR A 146 12.51 13.77 -11.93
N ARG A 147 11.53 13.75 -11.05
CA ARG A 147 11.36 14.62 -9.89
C ARG A 147 11.48 13.80 -8.63
N HIS A 148 11.81 14.44 -7.54
CA HIS A 148 11.78 13.81 -6.22
C HIS A 148 10.86 14.58 -5.27
N VAL A 149 10.27 13.85 -4.34
CA VAL A 149 9.42 14.40 -3.28
C VAL A 149 9.95 13.87 -1.95
N TRP A 150 10.24 14.79 -1.02
CA TRP A 150 10.61 14.40 0.33
C TRP A 150 9.37 14.04 1.13
N MET A 151 9.36 12.83 1.66
CA MET A 151 8.24 12.26 2.41
C MET A 151 8.65 11.95 3.84
N LYS A 152 7.68 11.98 4.73
CA LYS A 152 7.76 11.55 6.12
C LYS A 152 6.79 10.38 6.37
N GLY A 153 6.82 9.84 7.58
CA GLY A 153 5.80 8.90 8.03
C GLY A 153 4.39 9.50 7.97
N ASP A 154 3.40 8.66 7.75
CA ASP A 154 1.98 8.99 7.62
C ASP A 154 1.66 9.93 6.43
N GLN A 155 2.47 9.89 5.37
CA GLN A 155 2.25 10.64 4.14
C GLN A 155 2.07 9.73 2.93
N ALA A 156 1.26 10.17 1.97
CA ALA A 156 1.03 9.46 0.71
C ALA A 156 1.47 10.30 -0.48
N VAL A 157 1.91 9.61 -1.55
CA VAL A 157 2.21 10.19 -2.85
C VAL A 157 1.46 9.42 -3.93
N LEU A 158 0.95 10.13 -4.92
CA LEU A 158 0.22 9.57 -6.06
C LEU A 158 1.14 9.59 -7.29
N SER A 159 1.37 8.43 -7.88
CA SER A 159 2.13 8.28 -9.12
C SER A 159 1.16 7.93 -10.26
N PRO A 160 1.00 8.82 -11.26
CA PRO A 160 0.21 8.52 -12.45
C PRO A 160 0.79 7.34 -13.23
N GLU A 161 0.02 6.76 -14.13
CA GLU A 161 0.41 5.59 -14.93
C GLU A 161 1.69 5.77 -15.75
N TRP A 162 1.94 6.98 -16.26
CA TRP A 162 3.13 7.34 -17.05
C TRP A 162 4.39 7.57 -16.21
N SER A 163 4.22 7.72 -14.88
CA SER A 163 5.30 8.07 -13.96
C SER A 163 5.93 6.84 -13.36
N ILE A 164 7.26 6.81 -13.34
CA ILE A 164 7.96 5.87 -12.46
C ILE A 164 7.60 6.13 -10.99
N HIS A 165 7.78 5.12 -10.17
CA HIS A 165 7.63 5.20 -8.72
C HIS A 165 8.73 4.36 -8.08
N SER A 166 9.57 4.99 -7.29
CA SER A 166 10.67 4.36 -6.57
C SER A 166 11.03 5.22 -5.38
N ALA A 167 11.71 4.70 -4.39
CA ALA A 167 12.16 5.51 -3.28
C ALA A 167 13.45 4.99 -2.64
N ALA A 168 14.19 5.93 -2.07
CA ALA A 168 15.29 5.67 -1.15
C ALA A 168 15.12 6.50 0.11
N ALA A 169 15.61 6.02 1.25
CA ALA A 169 15.46 6.69 2.52
C ALA A 169 16.75 6.69 3.34
N THR A 170 16.73 7.38 4.45
CA THR A 170 17.84 7.40 5.42
C THR A 170 17.69 6.34 6.52
N HIS A 171 16.61 5.56 6.46
CA HIS A 171 16.28 4.46 7.39
C HIS A 171 15.38 3.45 6.67
N ASN A 172 15.24 2.23 7.21
CA ASN A 172 14.21 1.33 6.73
C ASN A 172 12.81 1.84 7.10
N TYR A 173 11.83 1.45 6.33
CA TYR A 173 10.44 1.88 6.47
C TYR A 173 9.49 0.82 5.91
N THR A 174 8.24 1.03 6.18
CA THR A 174 7.15 0.26 5.57
C THR A 174 6.31 1.17 4.69
N PHE A 175 5.79 0.65 3.60
CA PHE A 175 4.82 1.38 2.80
C PHE A 175 3.70 0.47 2.28
N ILE A 176 2.52 1.06 2.18
CA ILE A 176 1.39 0.46 1.48
C ILE A 176 1.42 0.98 0.05
N TRP A 177 1.40 0.07 -0.91
CA TRP A 177 1.17 0.38 -2.31
C TRP A 177 -0.28 0.06 -2.66
N GLY A 178 -0.93 0.99 -3.33
CA GLY A 178 -2.29 0.87 -3.83
C GLY A 178 -2.33 1.18 -5.30
N MET A 179 -2.74 0.21 -6.12
CA MET A 179 -2.86 0.37 -7.56
C MET A 179 -4.31 0.46 -7.97
N GLY A 180 -4.60 1.35 -8.89
CA GLY A 180 -5.92 1.56 -9.44
C GLY A 180 -5.92 1.60 -10.94
N GLY A 181 -6.70 0.73 -11.59
CA GLY A 181 -6.82 0.65 -13.03
C GLY A 181 -7.23 -0.72 -13.53
N GLU A 182 -7.19 -0.92 -14.84
CA GLU A 182 -7.73 -2.12 -15.49
C GLU A 182 -6.82 -3.35 -15.39
N ASN A 183 -5.51 -3.15 -15.28
CA ASN A 183 -4.55 -4.25 -15.22
C ASN A 183 -4.48 -4.84 -13.81
N LEU A 184 -4.86 -6.10 -13.66
CA LEU A 184 -4.87 -6.82 -12.39
C LEU A 184 -3.76 -7.88 -12.30
N ASP A 185 -2.88 -7.96 -13.26
CA ASP A 185 -1.67 -8.77 -13.24
C ASP A 185 -0.41 -7.87 -13.18
N TYR A 186 0.74 -8.48 -13.05
CA TYR A 186 2.02 -7.78 -12.93
C TYR A 186 2.86 -7.86 -14.22
N GLY A 187 2.26 -8.31 -15.32
CA GLY A 187 2.91 -8.44 -16.62
C GLY A 187 3.01 -7.12 -17.41
N ASP A 188 2.46 -6.04 -16.89
CA ASP A 188 2.38 -4.72 -17.53
C ASP A 188 3.51 -3.75 -17.12
N GLN A 189 4.51 -4.21 -16.39
CA GLN A 189 5.67 -3.40 -16.01
C GLN A 189 6.54 -3.09 -17.23
N ALA A 190 6.81 -1.81 -17.47
CA ALA A 190 7.73 -1.31 -18.49
C ALA A 190 8.90 -0.57 -17.82
N PHE A 191 10.12 -0.94 -18.19
CA PHE A 191 11.38 -0.45 -17.61
C PHE A 191 12.06 0.55 -18.54
#